data_99a26a46eadf0cf65b69119ddea2d749
#
_entry.id   99a26a46eadf0cf65b69119ddea2d749
#
_cell.length_a   1.000
_cell.length_b   1.000
_cell.length_c   1.000
_cell.angle_alpha   90.00
_cell.angle_beta   90.00
_cell.angle_gamma   90.00
#
_symmetry.space_group_name_H-M   'P 1'
#
loop_
_entity.id
_entity.type
_entity.pdbx_description
1 polymer ?
#
loop_
_entity_poly.entity_id
_entity_poly.type
_entity_poly.pdbx_seq_one_letter_code
_entity_poly.pdbx_strand_id
1 'polypeptide(L)'
;MIIRSKDKVQVGGKNKPVWVLDTDALTVTYNTLDAEPSVTTFSSDHIKYHLHYSAEYRPTRLKKLVNDGTILGYLIELDRSVAEAIECQVGKMLENDTE
;
A
#
# COMPACT_ATOMS: atom_id res chain seq x y z
N MET A 1 -13.37 1.53 0.03
CA MET A 1 -13.09 2.63 0.98
C MET A 1 -11.96 3.48 0.45
N ILE A 2 -12.14 4.79 0.45
CA ILE A 2 -11.09 5.73 0.02
C ILE A 2 -10.67 6.56 1.23
N ILE A 3 -9.37 6.55 1.53
CA ILE A 3 -8.78 7.31 2.64
C ILE A 3 -7.88 8.38 2.03
N ARG A 4 -8.12 9.64 2.41
CA ARG A 4 -7.36 10.79 1.94
C ARG A 4 -6.57 11.39 3.09
N SER A 5 -5.33 11.83 2.81
CA SER A 5 -4.51 12.53 3.81
C SER A 5 -5.12 13.90 4.14
N LYS A 6 -4.84 14.38 5.34
CA LYS A 6 -5.24 15.74 5.77
C LYS A 6 -4.43 16.81 5.04
N ASP A 7 -3.18 16.53 4.78
CA ASP A 7 -2.31 17.43 4.04
C ASP A 7 -2.73 17.47 2.58
N LYS A 8 -2.68 18.66 2.00
CA LYS A 8 -3.04 18.89 0.61
C LYS A 8 -1.94 19.61 -0.13
N VAL A 9 -1.90 19.40 -1.45
CA VAL A 9 -0.96 20.02 -2.35
C VAL A 9 -1.72 20.58 -3.56
N GLN A 10 -1.23 21.66 -4.14
CA GLN A 10 -1.85 22.22 -5.33
C GLN A 10 -1.37 21.48 -6.59
N VAL A 11 -2.34 21.01 -7.37
CA VAL A 11 -2.11 20.34 -8.64
C VAL A 11 -3.06 20.92 -9.66
N GLY A 12 -2.52 21.61 -10.67
CA GLY A 12 -3.33 22.24 -11.70
C GLY A 12 -4.32 23.28 -11.17
N GLY A 13 -3.93 24.03 -10.12
CA GLY A 13 -4.77 25.05 -9.49
C GLY A 13 -5.82 24.53 -8.53
N LYS A 14 -5.83 23.23 -8.25
CA LYS A 14 -6.77 22.58 -7.31
C LYS A 14 -6.03 21.99 -6.12
N ASN A 15 -6.63 22.08 -4.94
CA ASN A 15 -6.11 21.40 -3.75
C ASN A 15 -6.49 19.92 -3.79
N LYS A 16 -5.48 19.05 -3.79
CA LYS A 16 -5.68 17.61 -3.74
C LYS A 16 -4.94 17.02 -2.55
N PRO A 17 -5.47 15.93 -1.93
CA PRO A 17 -4.75 15.26 -0.86
C PRO A 17 -3.38 14.79 -1.35
N VAL A 18 -2.35 14.92 -0.52
CA VAL A 18 -1.00 14.44 -0.86
C VAL A 18 -1.01 12.93 -1.08
N TRP A 19 -1.72 12.19 -0.20
CA TRP A 19 -1.85 10.74 -0.30
C TRP A 19 -3.32 10.33 -0.37
N VAL A 20 -3.60 9.36 -1.23
CA VAL A 20 -4.93 8.73 -1.33
C VAL A 20 -4.76 7.22 -1.37
N LEU A 21 -5.42 6.51 -0.48
CA LEU A 21 -5.48 5.06 -0.48
C LEU A 21 -6.88 4.61 -0.90
N ASP A 22 -6.96 3.78 -1.95
CA ASP A 22 -8.19 3.12 -2.34
C ASP A 22 -8.07 1.62 -2.03
N THR A 23 -8.81 1.15 -1.03
CA THR A 23 -8.75 -0.24 -0.59
C THR A 23 -9.46 -1.20 -1.54
N ASP A 24 -10.37 -0.71 -2.37
CA ASP A 24 -11.10 -1.54 -3.34
C ASP A 24 -10.32 -1.72 -4.64
N ALA A 25 -9.73 -0.62 -5.14
CA ALA A 25 -8.89 -0.66 -6.35
C ALA A 25 -7.46 -1.11 -6.05
N LEU A 26 -7.07 -1.20 -4.78
CA LEU A 26 -5.71 -1.52 -4.32
C LEU A 26 -4.67 -0.55 -4.87
N THR A 27 -4.99 0.74 -4.82
CA THR A 27 -4.11 1.79 -5.34
C THR A 27 -3.72 2.77 -4.25
N VAL A 28 -2.47 3.26 -4.35
CA VAL A 28 -1.96 4.38 -3.56
C VAL A 28 -1.58 5.49 -4.53
N THR A 29 -2.19 6.64 -4.36
CA THR A 29 -1.91 7.83 -5.19
C THR A 29 -1.10 8.83 -4.39
N TYR A 30 -0.01 9.32 -4.98
CA TYR A 30 0.82 10.38 -4.41
C TYR A 30 0.76 11.59 -5.34
N ASN A 31 0.23 12.69 -4.82
CA ASN A 31 0.15 13.96 -5.53
C ASN A 31 1.30 14.87 -5.11
N THR A 32 1.99 15.45 -6.09
CA THR A 32 3.05 16.43 -5.86
C THR A 32 2.69 17.76 -6.51
N LEU A 33 3.32 18.85 -6.05
CA LEU A 33 3.04 20.20 -6.54
C LEU A 33 3.22 20.27 -8.05
N ASP A 34 2.14 20.64 -8.76
CA ASP A 34 2.11 20.87 -10.21
C ASP A 34 2.72 19.73 -11.06
N ALA A 35 2.64 18.49 -10.56
CA ALA A 35 3.10 17.31 -11.27
C ALA A 35 1.97 16.30 -11.45
N GLU A 36 2.15 15.35 -12.38
CA GLU A 36 1.20 14.27 -12.54
C GLU A 36 1.18 13.35 -11.31
N PRO A 37 0.00 12.87 -10.89
CA PRO A 37 -0.09 11.95 -9.77
C PRO A 37 0.66 10.65 -10.05
N SER A 38 1.40 10.18 -9.04
CA SER A 38 2.01 8.85 -9.07
C SER A 38 1.02 7.84 -8.48
N VAL A 39 0.62 6.85 -9.26
CA VAL A 39 -0.32 5.82 -8.83
C VAL A 39 0.39 4.48 -8.79
N THR A 40 0.38 3.85 -7.62
CA THR A 40 0.92 2.50 -7.44
C THR A 40 -0.24 1.54 -7.24
N THR A 41 -0.32 0.50 -8.07
CA THR A 41 -1.37 -0.52 -8.01
C THR A 41 -0.79 -1.82 -7.47
N PHE A 42 -1.46 -2.41 -6.49
CA PHE A 42 -1.11 -3.72 -5.94
C PHE A 42 -2.05 -4.78 -6.51
N SER A 43 -1.51 -5.93 -6.90
CA SER A 43 -2.30 -7.03 -7.46
C SER A 43 -2.30 -8.27 -6.59
N SER A 44 -1.59 -8.25 -5.48
CA SER A 44 -1.49 -9.38 -4.55
C SER A 44 -2.79 -9.57 -3.76
N ASP A 45 -3.30 -10.81 -3.71
CA ASP A 45 -4.44 -11.15 -2.86
C ASP A 45 -4.15 -10.91 -1.38
N HIS A 46 -2.90 -11.09 -0.96
CA HIS A 46 -2.48 -10.83 0.40
C HIS A 46 -2.68 -9.37 0.79
N ILE A 47 -2.27 -8.43 -0.09
CA ILE A 47 -2.47 -7.00 0.11
C ILE A 47 -3.97 -6.68 0.15
N LYS A 48 -4.75 -7.27 -0.74
CA LYS A 48 -6.21 -7.10 -0.78
C LYS A 48 -6.85 -7.49 0.55
N TYR A 49 -6.56 -8.68 1.06
CA TYR A 49 -7.09 -9.14 2.33
C TYR A 49 -6.64 -8.27 3.49
N HIS A 50 -5.37 -7.89 3.52
CA HIS A 50 -4.83 -7.05 4.58
C HIS A 50 -5.52 -5.68 4.62
N LEU A 51 -5.69 -5.04 3.46
CA LEU A 51 -6.36 -3.74 3.38
C LEU A 51 -7.84 -3.83 3.74
N HIS A 52 -8.55 -4.85 3.27
CA HIS A 52 -9.95 -5.05 3.61
C HIS A 52 -10.14 -5.31 5.10
N TYR A 53 -9.30 -6.15 5.68
CA TYR A 53 -9.31 -6.42 7.12
C TYR A 53 -9.04 -5.16 7.93
N SER A 54 -8.00 -4.41 7.57
CA SER A 54 -7.64 -3.18 8.28
C SER A 54 -8.71 -2.10 8.14
N ALA A 55 -9.34 -1.98 6.98
CA ALA A 55 -10.42 -1.03 6.75
C ALA A 55 -11.64 -1.34 7.61
N GLU A 56 -11.95 -2.61 7.81
CA GLU A 56 -13.10 -3.05 8.60
C GLU A 56 -12.84 -2.98 10.11
N TYR A 57 -11.68 -3.46 10.55
CA TYR A 57 -11.39 -3.64 11.99
C TYR A 57 -10.42 -2.61 12.57
N ARG A 58 -9.57 -2.00 11.74
CA ARG A 58 -8.56 -1.05 12.21
C ARG A 58 -8.41 0.17 11.28
N PRO A 59 -9.51 0.88 10.99
CA PRO A 59 -9.45 2.00 10.04
C PRO A 59 -8.57 3.15 10.52
N THR A 60 -8.44 3.36 11.82
CA THR A 60 -7.60 4.41 12.39
C THR A 60 -6.14 4.22 12.04
N ARG A 61 -5.66 2.98 12.01
CA ARG A 61 -4.28 2.65 11.62
C ARG A 61 -4.01 3.02 10.16
N LEU A 62 -4.94 2.68 9.25
CA LEU A 62 -4.83 3.05 7.85
C LEU A 62 -4.82 4.56 7.67
N LYS A 63 -5.71 5.27 8.36
CA LYS A 63 -5.76 6.74 8.32
C LYS A 63 -4.45 7.36 8.78
N LYS A 64 -3.86 6.81 9.85
CA LYS A 64 -2.58 7.28 10.35
C LYS A 64 -1.47 7.09 9.32
N LEU A 65 -1.38 5.91 8.70
CA LEU A 65 -0.39 5.62 7.66
C LEU A 65 -0.51 6.56 6.47
N VAL A 66 -1.75 6.84 6.04
CA VAL A 66 -2.01 7.78 4.95
C VAL A 66 -1.60 9.20 5.34
N ASN A 67 -1.97 9.65 6.54
CA ASN A 67 -1.63 11.00 7.02
C ASN A 67 -0.13 11.19 7.25
N ASP A 68 0.57 10.17 7.71
CA ASP A 68 2.02 10.20 7.93
C ASP A 68 2.81 10.08 6.63
N GLY A 69 2.16 9.70 5.52
CA GLY A 69 2.83 9.47 4.24
C GLY A 69 3.64 8.19 4.17
N THR A 70 3.39 7.25 5.08
CA THR A 70 4.12 5.98 5.17
C THR A 70 3.37 4.80 4.57
N ILE A 71 2.16 5.03 4.07
CA ILE A 71 1.29 3.96 3.56
C ILE A 71 1.93 3.19 2.39
N LEU A 72 2.54 3.90 1.45
CA LEU A 72 3.13 3.26 0.28
C LEU A 72 4.30 2.36 0.66
N GLY A 73 5.23 2.87 1.46
CA GLY A 73 6.36 2.10 1.96
C GLY A 73 5.92 0.89 2.78
N TYR A 74 4.92 1.06 3.64
CA TYR A 74 4.35 -0.03 4.43
C TYR A 74 3.80 -1.16 3.55
N LEU A 75 3.03 -0.82 2.51
CA LEU A 75 2.45 -1.82 1.61
C LEU A 75 3.50 -2.50 0.74
N ILE A 76 4.50 -1.76 0.28
CA ILE A 76 5.61 -2.32 -0.50
C ILE A 76 6.40 -3.32 0.33
N GLU A 77 6.73 -2.97 1.58
CA GLU A 77 7.44 -3.88 2.48
C GLU A 77 6.61 -5.12 2.81
N LEU A 78 5.31 -4.97 3.03
CA LEU A 78 4.42 -6.08 3.30
C LEU A 78 4.36 -7.07 2.12
N ASP A 79 4.21 -6.56 0.91
CA ASP A 79 4.17 -7.36 -0.31
C ASP A 79 5.52 -8.08 -0.53
N ARG A 80 6.61 -7.37 -0.35
CA ARG A 80 7.96 -7.92 -0.45
C ARG A 80 8.23 -9.01 0.59
N SER A 81 7.83 -8.79 1.85
CA SER A 81 8.02 -9.76 2.93
C SER A 81 7.31 -11.09 2.64
N VAL A 82 6.11 -11.05 2.07
CA VAL A 82 5.38 -12.25 1.67
C VAL A 82 6.10 -12.99 0.56
N ALA A 83 6.57 -12.30 -0.48
CA ALA A 83 7.32 -12.88 -1.57
C ALA A 83 8.61 -13.54 -1.08
N GLU A 84 9.37 -12.87 -0.22
CA GLU A 84 10.59 -13.41 0.37
C GLU A 84 10.31 -14.66 1.22
N ALA A 85 9.24 -14.66 2.02
CA ALA A 85 8.86 -15.81 2.82
C ALA A 85 8.50 -17.03 1.96
N ILE A 86 7.81 -16.83 0.86
CA ILE A 86 7.46 -17.89 -0.10
C ILE A 86 8.73 -18.45 -0.75
N GLU A 87 9.63 -17.61 -1.20
CA GLU A 87 10.91 -18.03 -1.80
C GLU A 87 11.77 -18.82 -0.81
N CYS A 88 11.85 -18.39 0.44
CA CYS A 88 12.58 -19.11 1.48
C CYS A 88 12.01 -20.50 1.75
N GLN A 89 10.69 -20.65 1.77
CA GLN A 89 10.03 -21.94 1.97
C GLN A 89 10.31 -22.89 0.80
N VAL A 90 10.24 -22.40 -0.42
CA VAL A 90 10.56 -23.20 -1.62
C VAL A 90 12.03 -23.63 -1.60
N GLY A 91 12.94 -22.73 -1.26
CA GLY A 91 14.35 -23.03 -1.13
C GLY A 91 14.64 -24.12 -0.09
N LYS A 92 14.01 -24.06 1.07
CA LYS A 92 14.14 -25.08 2.12
C LYS A 92 13.61 -26.44 1.69
N MET A 93 12.50 -26.47 0.98
CA MET A 93 11.93 -27.71 0.47
C MET A 93 12.87 -28.36 -0.55
N LEU A 94 13.49 -27.59 -1.43
CA LEU A 94 14.48 -28.08 -2.40
C LEU A 94 15.74 -28.60 -1.70
N GLU A 95 16.23 -27.94 -0.69
CA GLU A 95 17.39 -28.38 0.10
C GLU A 95 17.12 -29.72 0.78
N ASN A 96 15.93 -29.89 1.35
CA ASN A 96 15.53 -31.14 2.00
C ASN A 96 15.42 -32.30 1.01
N ASP A 97 14.97 -32.03 -0.21
CA ASP A 97 14.87 -33.05 -1.26
C ASP A 97 16.25 -33.54 -1.79
N THR A 98 17.27 -32.69 -1.66
CA THR A 98 18.62 -33.03 -2.09
C THR A 98 19.45 -33.79 -1.04
N GLU A 99 18.96 -33.85 0.17
CA GLU A 99 19.58 -34.66 1.24
C GLU A 99 18.99 -36.06 1.29
#